data_78c14b7ceed80b8c2013ca052c9fce41
#
_entry.id   78c14b7ceed80b8c2013ca052c9fce41
#
_cell.length_a   1.000
_cell.length_b   1.000
_cell.length_c   1.000
_cell.angle_alpha   90.00
_cell.angle_beta   90.00
_cell.angle_gamma   90.00
#
_symmetry.space_group_name_H-M   'P 1'
#
loop_
_entity.id
_entity.type
_entity.pdbx_description
1 polymer ?
#
loop_
_entity_poly.entity_id
_entity_poly.type
_entity_poly.pdbx_seq_one_letter_code
_entity_poly.pdbx_strand_id
1 'polypeptide(L)'
;MAEMVSEGGKRGIPGNLELPLSVERLPNGNTLITDGGDEAGLGSEVIEVDPFGNIVWQFDDHEGLRFAHSSRRMRNGNTLITDTTNNRLLEVTLDKKIVMNSDDWVGGTGRLSDGSHLHYPNEAFELEDGTFLVTDRNNDRCLQVDREGYVIWSFGEKELHHPHNANPLPNGNILVSDSDGNRIIEVNRNKEIVWSYGDGSIEILWWPRSAIRLPNGNTLMTDTKNHRLLEVTREGNMVWKFQTEHVDTFYVTYATPQGTFLTSSADGHHQVIEIDRACNYVWTFRNYRRPFPLYAGLTNGFFKNRAENGQPEHWTFATRLSEGGGKLLWDEQNKPRPCPGIELEREGALFLQQAIAMEPGALYRVGAEIKTEGGEGSACLQMDFFDAYGGSMFQDITKTPMGEIFTGFSDWTADSFEIRVPRHATYGELRLFLHNKGRAFIKNVMLNKI
;
A
#
# COMPACT_ATOMS: atom_id res chain seq x y z
N MET A 1 9.15 23.48 -16.34
CA MET A 1 9.13 22.01 -16.27
C MET A 1 9.42 21.48 -14.85
N ALA A 2 9.27 22.33 -13.83
CA ALA A 2 9.35 21.94 -12.42
C ALA A 2 7.98 21.89 -11.75
N GLU A 3 6.92 22.14 -12.50
CA GLU A 3 5.57 22.34 -11.96
C GLU A 3 4.70 21.09 -11.90
N MET A 4 5.16 19.98 -12.47
CA MET A 4 4.37 18.73 -12.46
C MET A 4 4.68 17.78 -11.32
N VAL A 5 5.55 18.15 -10.41
CA VAL A 5 5.92 17.32 -9.26
C VAL A 5 5.15 17.70 -7.99
N SER A 6 4.45 18.82 -7.99
CA SER A 6 3.86 19.39 -6.78
C SER A 6 2.41 19.00 -6.50
N GLU A 7 1.71 18.48 -7.49
CA GLU A 7 0.31 18.11 -7.29
C GLU A 7 0.16 16.59 -7.33
N GLY A 8 0.06 16.00 -6.17
CA GLY A 8 -0.09 14.58 -6.00
C GLY A 8 1.21 13.80 -6.19
N GLY A 9 2.30 14.20 -5.57
CA GLY A 9 3.71 13.73 -5.56
C GLY A 9 4.09 12.32 -6.04
N LYS A 10 3.16 11.60 -6.58
CA LYS A 10 3.26 10.22 -6.99
C LYS A 10 3.06 10.02 -8.49
N ARG A 11 2.36 10.93 -9.17
CA ARG A 11 2.10 10.82 -10.61
C ARG A 11 3.38 10.65 -11.42
N GLY A 12 3.35 9.70 -12.34
CA GLY A 12 4.43 9.46 -13.28
C GLY A 12 5.66 8.79 -12.68
N ILE A 13 5.60 8.31 -11.44
CA ILE A 13 6.62 7.46 -10.85
C ILE A 13 6.07 6.04 -10.79
N PRO A 14 6.48 5.14 -11.70
CA PRO A 14 5.99 3.77 -11.70
C PRO A 14 6.15 3.07 -10.36
N GLY A 15 5.11 2.36 -9.91
CA GLY A 15 5.08 1.67 -8.64
C GLY A 15 4.93 2.58 -7.42
N ASN A 16 4.53 3.82 -7.62
CA ASN A 16 4.22 4.72 -6.54
C ASN A 16 2.71 4.64 -6.24
N LEU A 17 2.29 3.60 -5.50
CA LEU A 17 0.90 3.29 -5.26
C LEU A 17 0.16 4.42 -4.53
N GLU A 18 -1.04 4.75 -4.93
CA GLU A 18 -1.94 5.68 -4.22
C GLU A 18 -3.15 4.96 -3.66
N LEU A 19 -3.74 4.08 -4.44
CA LEU A 19 -4.86 3.24 -4.04
C LEU A 19 -4.66 1.83 -4.62
N PRO A 20 -3.81 0.98 -4.02
CA PRO A 20 -3.67 -0.41 -4.45
C PRO A 20 -4.97 -1.17 -4.15
N LEU A 21 -5.76 -1.39 -5.19
CA LEU A 21 -7.12 -1.90 -5.10
C LEU A 21 -7.19 -3.41 -5.34
N SER A 22 -6.31 -3.97 -6.18
CA SER A 22 -6.30 -5.40 -6.46
C SER A 22 -4.88 -5.96 -6.52
N VAL A 23 -4.75 -7.23 -6.17
CA VAL A 23 -3.47 -7.96 -6.14
C VAL A 23 -3.67 -9.39 -6.62
N GLU A 24 -2.63 -9.94 -7.27
CA GLU A 24 -2.60 -11.35 -7.67
C GLU A 24 -1.17 -11.87 -7.61
N ARG A 25 -0.96 -13.03 -6.95
CA ARG A 25 0.32 -13.74 -7.02
C ARG A 25 0.33 -14.62 -8.27
N LEU A 26 1.25 -14.33 -9.18
CA LEU A 26 1.38 -15.05 -10.44
C LEU A 26 2.16 -16.38 -10.26
N PRO A 27 1.98 -17.37 -11.16
CA PRO A 27 2.69 -18.64 -11.07
C PRO A 27 4.22 -18.53 -11.14
N ASN A 28 4.76 -17.48 -11.75
CA ASN A 28 6.20 -17.20 -11.81
C ASN A 28 6.77 -16.60 -10.52
N GLY A 29 5.92 -16.37 -9.50
CA GLY A 29 6.29 -15.76 -8.21
C GLY A 29 6.18 -14.23 -8.20
N ASN A 30 5.94 -13.58 -9.33
CA ASN A 30 5.69 -12.15 -9.39
C ASN A 30 4.31 -11.78 -8.81
N THR A 31 4.10 -10.52 -8.53
CA THR A 31 2.82 -9.99 -8.05
C THR A 31 2.28 -8.97 -9.03
N LEU A 32 1.07 -9.18 -9.54
CA LEU A 32 0.32 -8.19 -10.28
C LEU A 32 -0.42 -7.30 -9.30
N ILE A 33 -0.30 -5.99 -9.45
CA ILE A 33 -0.90 -4.98 -8.56
C ILE A 33 -1.66 -3.98 -9.44
N THR A 34 -2.89 -3.69 -9.07
CA THR A 34 -3.68 -2.63 -9.69
C THR A 34 -3.77 -1.46 -8.74
N ASP A 35 -3.32 -0.31 -9.18
CA ASP A 35 -3.44 0.97 -8.46
C ASP A 35 -4.50 1.85 -9.13
N GLY A 36 -5.49 2.27 -8.36
CA GLY A 36 -6.54 3.17 -8.83
C GLY A 36 -6.06 4.59 -9.10
N GLY A 37 -4.89 4.97 -8.60
CA GLY A 37 -4.40 6.34 -8.66
C GLY A 37 -5.03 7.26 -7.61
N ASP A 38 -5.04 8.56 -7.86
CA ASP A 38 -5.68 9.53 -6.96
C ASP A 38 -7.22 9.47 -7.01
N GLU A 39 -7.90 10.27 -6.18
CA GLU A 39 -9.38 10.30 -6.14
C GLU A 39 -10.05 10.61 -7.49
N ALA A 40 -9.33 11.24 -8.42
CA ALA A 40 -9.78 11.51 -9.78
C ALA A 40 -9.40 10.38 -10.77
N GLY A 41 -8.74 9.32 -10.29
CA GLY A 41 -8.24 8.21 -11.09
C GLY A 41 -7.03 8.56 -11.96
N LEU A 42 -6.34 9.64 -11.63
CA LEU A 42 -5.11 10.02 -12.31
C LEU A 42 -3.92 9.30 -11.67
N GLY A 43 -3.00 8.81 -12.48
CA GLY A 43 -1.91 7.94 -12.03
C GLY A 43 -2.32 6.49 -11.85
N SER A 44 -3.53 6.11 -12.34
CA SER A 44 -3.97 4.71 -12.33
C SER A 44 -3.02 3.84 -13.13
N GLU A 45 -2.60 2.71 -12.57
CA GLU A 45 -1.66 1.80 -13.21
C GLU A 45 -1.89 0.34 -12.83
N VAL A 46 -1.43 -0.54 -13.69
CA VAL A 46 -1.27 -1.96 -13.41
C VAL A 46 0.21 -2.30 -13.53
N ILE A 47 0.80 -2.82 -12.47
CA ILE A 47 2.21 -3.21 -12.46
C ILE A 47 2.38 -4.69 -12.12
N GLU A 48 3.40 -5.32 -12.72
CA GLU A 48 3.91 -6.61 -12.28
C GLU A 48 5.26 -6.38 -11.60
N VAL A 49 5.37 -6.83 -10.35
CA VAL A 49 6.61 -6.73 -9.59
C VAL A 49 7.18 -8.12 -9.30
N ASP A 50 8.49 -8.26 -9.39
CA ASP A 50 9.17 -9.50 -9.02
C ASP A 50 9.22 -9.67 -7.49
N PRO A 51 9.64 -10.85 -6.95
CA PRO A 51 9.75 -11.06 -5.51
C PRO A 51 10.71 -10.11 -4.79
N PHE A 52 11.58 -9.42 -5.53
CA PHE A 52 12.56 -8.46 -5.02
C PHE A 52 12.04 -7.02 -5.06
N GLY A 53 10.80 -6.79 -5.56
CA GLY A 53 10.19 -5.48 -5.66
C GLY A 53 10.57 -4.68 -6.92
N ASN A 54 11.18 -5.31 -7.94
CA ASN A 54 11.44 -4.64 -9.21
C ASN A 54 10.19 -4.71 -10.08
N ILE A 55 9.83 -3.57 -10.71
CA ILE A 55 8.76 -3.54 -11.71
C ILE A 55 9.30 -4.16 -12.99
N VAL A 56 8.67 -5.23 -13.43
CA VAL A 56 9.03 -5.98 -14.65
C VAL A 56 8.05 -5.76 -15.80
N TRP A 57 6.85 -5.26 -15.50
CA TRP A 57 5.85 -4.85 -16.48
C TRP A 57 4.94 -3.75 -15.88
N GLN A 58 4.42 -2.87 -16.74
CA GLN A 58 3.53 -1.78 -16.35
C GLN A 58 2.60 -1.41 -17.50
N PHE A 59 1.36 -1.05 -17.16
CA PHE A 59 0.39 -0.40 -18.03
C PHE A 59 -0.30 0.72 -17.24
N ASP A 60 -0.37 1.94 -17.74
CA ASP A 60 -0.70 3.12 -16.92
C ASP A 60 -1.71 4.08 -17.57
N ASP A 61 -1.91 5.25 -16.94
CA ASP A 61 -2.87 6.26 -17.38
C ASP A 61 -2.48 6.98 -18.69
N HIS A 62 -1.23 6.82 -19.14
CA HIS A 62 -0.81 7.30 -20.45
C HIS A 62 -1.52 6.55 -21.58
N GLU A 63 -1.89 5.30 -21.35
CA GLU A 63 -2.73 4.49 -22.21
C GLU A 63 -4.24 4.70 -21.96
N GLY A 64 -4.61 5.66 -21.12
CA GLY A 64 -5.98 6.08 -20.87
C GLY A 64 -6.74 5.35 -19.78
N LEU A 65 -6.05 4.68 -18.84
CA LEU A 65 -6.68 4.13 -17.64
C LEU A 65 -7.24 5.23 -16.74
N ARG A 66 -8.37 4.92 -16.09
CA ARG A 66 -8.99 5.77 -15.10
C ARG A 66 -9.56 4.97 -13.95
N PHE A 67 -8.93 5.06 -12.79
CA PHE A 67 -9.34 4.35 -11.59
C PHE A 67 -9.53 2.85 -11.85
N ALA A 68 -8.52 2.21 -12.45
CA ALA A 68 -8.56 0.76 -12.66
C ALA A 68 -8.71 0.07 -11.30
N HIS A 69 -9.71 -0.80 -11.19
CA HIS A 69 -10.06 -1.41 -9.91
C HIS A 69 -9.49 -2.80 -9.74
N SER A 70 -9.38 -3.56 -10.80
CA SER A 70 -8.76 -4.86 -10.78
C SER A 70 -8.02 -5.21 -12.07
N SER A 71 -7.06 -6.11 -11.94
CA SER A 71 -6.43 -6.78 -13.07
C SER A 71 -6.17 -8.24 -12.76
N ARG A 72 -6.23 -9.07 -13.80
CA ARG A 72 -6.00 -10.51 -13.72
C ARG A 72 -5.14 -10.99 -14.88
N ARG A 73 -4.17 -11.85 -14.58
CA ARG A 73 -3.42 -12.52 -15.64
C ARG A 73 -4.28 -13.63 -16.25
N MET A 74 -4.53 -13.52 -17.54
CA MET A 74 -5.32 -14.48 -18.31
C MET A 74 -4.49 -15.71 -18.68
N ARG A 75 -5.16 -16.81 -19.05
CA ARG A 75 -4.49 -18.06 -19.47
C ARG A 75 -3.63 -17.92 -20.73
N ASN A 76 -3.96 -16.96 -21.60
CA ASN A 76 -3.17 -16.66 -22.79
C ASN A 76 -1.93 -15.77 -22.50
N GLY A 77 -1.74 -15.37 -21.24
CA GLY A 77 -0.65 -14.51 -20.81
C GLY A 77 -0.93 -13.01 -20.87
N ASN A 78 -2.06 -12.59 -21.46
CA ASN A 78 -2.51 -11.20 -21.47
C ASN A 78 -3.03 -10.79 -20.08
N THR A 79 -3.29 -9.52 -19.87
CA THR A 79 -3.88 -8.97 -18.64
C THR A 79 -5.28 -8.46 -18.93
N LEU A 80 -6.27 -9.00 -18.21
CA LEU A 80 -7.62 -8.44 -18.17
C LEU A 80 -7.64 -7.33 -17.13
N ILE A 81 -8.12 -6.13 -17.49
CA ILE A 81 -8.17 -4.95 -16.62
C ILE A 81 -9.60 -4.43 -16.56
N THR A 82 -10.12 -4.17 -15.36
CA THR A 82 -11.34 -3.38 -15.18
C THR A 82 -10.96 -1.90 -15.08
N ASP A 83 -11.21 -1.16 -16.13
CA ASP A 83 -10.99 0.29 -16.23
C ASP A 83 -12.27 1.01 -15.77
N THR A 84 -12.42 1.09 -14.46
CA THR A 84 -13.70 1.24 -13.75
C THR A 84 -14.40 2.56 -14.02
N THR A 85 -13.70 3.69 -13.92
CA THR A 85 -14.33 5.00 -14.18
C THR A 85 -14.63 5.19 -15.67
N ASN A 86 -13.91 4.52 -16.54
CA ASN A 86 -14.22 4.46 -17.97
C ASN A 86 -15.34 3.46 -18.30
N ASN A 87 -15.86 2.72 -17.32
CA ASN A 87 -16.94 1.73 -17.47
C ASN A 87 -16.64 0.62 -18.48
N ARG A 88 -15.38 0.16 -18.56
CA ARG A 88 -14.96 -0.80 -19.57
C ARG A 88 -14.03 -1.89 -19.04
N LEU A 89 -13.90 -2.94 -19.84
CA LEU A 89 -12.89 -3.98 -19.69
C LEU A 89 -11.86 -3.86 -20.81
N LEU A 90 -10.60 -4.09 -20.49
CA LEU A 90 -9.50 -4.15 -21.45
C LEU A 90 -8.79 -5.49 -21.33
N GLU A 91 -8.40 -6.08 -22.48
CA GLU A 91 -7.39 -7.11 -22.53
C GLU A 91 -6.12 -6.53 -23.14
N VAL A 92 -5.02 -6.60 -22.39
CA VAL A 92 -3.74 -5.99 -22.72
C VAL A 92 -2.66 -7.06 -22.81
N THR A 93 -1.90 -7.06 -23.89
CA THR A 93 -0.79 -7.99 -24.09
C THR A 93 0.46 -7.60 -23.27
N LEU A 94 1.45 -8.48 -23.19
CA LEU A 94 2.73 -8.16 -22.50
C LEU A 94 3.51 -7.03 -23.20
N ASP A 95 3.32 -6.85 -24.51
CA ASP A 95 3.88 -5.72 -25.27
C ASP A 95 2.96 -4.47 -25.24
N LYS A 96 2.03 -4.43 -24.28
CA LYS A 96 1.16 -3.29 -23.93
C LYS A 96 0.14 -2.90 -25.02
N LYS A 97 -0.23 -3.82 -25.91
CA LYS A 97 -1.28 -3.59 -26.91
C LYS A 97 -2.63 -3.98 -26.34
N ILE A 98 -3.61 -3.11 -26.50
CA ILE A 98 -5.00 -3.43 -26.23
C ILE A 98 -5.50 -4.31 -27.39
N VAL A 99 -5.92 -5.53 -27.07
CA VAL A 99 -6.44 -6.52 -28.05
C VAL A 99 -7.93 -6.81 -27.87
N MET A 100 -8.51 -6.34 -26.77
CA MET A 100 -9.97 -6.29 -26.55
C MET A 100 -10.28 -5.04 -25.74
N ASN A 101 -11.32 -4.34 -26.18
CA ASN A 101 -11.93 -3.21 -25.48
C ASN A 101 -13.44 -3.40 -25.50
N SER A 102 -14.08 -3.40 -24.33
CA SER A 102 -15.53 -3.57 -24.25
C SER A 102 -16.33 -2.41 -24.86
N ASP A 103 -15.70 -1.27 -25.14
CA ASP A 103 -16.32 -0.18 -25.90
C ASP A 103 -16.67 -0.61 -27.35
N ASP A 104 -16.02 -1.67 -27.85
CA ASP A 104 -16.26 -2.25 -29.17
C ASP A 104 -17.37 -3.33 -29.18
N TRP A 105 -17.91 -3.67 -28.01
CA TRP A 105 -18.92 -4.73 -27.89
C TRP A 105 -20.22 -4.42 -28.61
N VAL A 106 -20.91 -5.50 -29.03
CA VAL A 106 -22.17 -5.47 -29.75
C VAL A 106 -22.13 -4.45 -30.91
N GLY A 107 -21.17 -4.70 -31.82
CA GLY A 107 -21.05 -3.91 -33.05
C GLY A 107 -20.50 -2.51 -32.89
N GLY A 108 -19.63 -2.29 -31.90
CA GLY A 108 -18.96 -1.01 -31.64
C GLY A 108 -19.82 0.00 -30.89
N THR A 109 -20.83 -0.48 -30.15
CA THR A 109 -21.73 0.40 -29.40
C THR A 109 -21.34 0.51 -27.91
N GLY A 110 -20.43 -0.35 -27.43
CA GLY A 110 -20.11 -0.49 -26.01
C GLY A 110 -21.27 -1.04 -25.16
N ARG A 111 -22.33 -1.50 -25.79
CA ARG A 111 -23.50 -2.08 -25.12
C ARG A 111 -23.31 -3.57 -24.90
N LEU A 112 -24.02 -4.05 -23.89
CA LEU A 112 -24.29 -5.47 -23.73
C LEU A 112 -25.50 -5.91 -24.57
N SER A 113 -25.63 -7.22 -24.83
CA SER A 113 -26.72 -7.74 -25.64
C SER A 113 -28.12 -7.53 -25.04
N ASP A 114 -28.21 -7.26 -23.74
CA ASP A 114 -29.45 -6.87 -23.06
C ASP A 114 -29.78 -5.37 -23.19
N GLY A 115 -28.96 -4.62 -23.95
CA GLY A 115 -29.11 -3.19 -24.21
C GLY A 115 -28.53 -2.27 -23.14
N SER A 116 -28.04 -2.81 -22.04
CA SER A 116 -27.37 -2.04 -20.95
C SER A 116 -25.91 -1.72 -21.30
N HIS A 117 -25.24 -1.01 -20.41
CA HIS A 117 -23.79 -0.79 -20.39
C HIS A 117 -23.21 -1.30 -19.08
N LEU A 118 -21.94 -1.59 -19.04
CA LEU A 118 -21.22 -1.70 -17.77
C LEU A 118 -21.27 -0.36 -17.05
N HIS A 119 -21.41 -0.40 -15.72
CA HIS A 119 -21.42 0.80 -14.91
C HIS A 119 -20.56 0.60 -13.67
N TYR A 120 -19.38 1.20 -13.68
CA TYR A 120 -18.42 1.10 -12.62
C TYR A 120 -18.05 -0.36 -12.29
N PRO A 121 -17.59 -1.16 -13.29
CA PRO A 121 -17.20 -2.55 -13.05
C PRO A 121 -16.00 -2.59 -12.12
N ASN A 122 -16.08 -3.40 -11.06
CA ASN A 122 -15.01 -3.48 -10.07
C ASN A 122 -14.06 -4.66 -10.29
N GLU A 123 -14.56 -5.78 -10.75
CA GLU A 123 -13.74 -6.96 -10.98
C GLU A 123 -14.20 -7.77 -12.17
N ALA A 124 -13.26 -8.42 -12.84
CA ALA A 124 -13.55 -9.37 -13.93
C ALA A 124 -12.59 -10.57 -13.86
N PHE A 125 -13.14 -11.76 -14.08
CA PHE A 125 -12.40 -13.02 -14.18
C PHE A 125 -12.63 -13.67 -15.54
N GLU A 126 -11.58 -14.19 -16.17
CA GLU A 126 -11.71 -15.11 -17.29
C GLU A 126 -12.16 -16.48 -16.78
N LEU A 127 -13.29 -16.97 -17.27
CA LEU A 127 -13.81 -18.31 -16.95
C LEU A 127 -13.17 -19.38 -17.86
N GLU A 128 -13.34 -20.66 -17.50
CA GLU A 128 -12.74 -21.78 -18.24
C GLU A 128 -13.21 -21.87 -19.70
N ASP A 129 -14.43 -21.40 -19.99
CA ASP A 129 -15.02 -21.36 -21.32
C ASP A 129 -14.58 -20.13 -22.16
N GLY A 130 -13.70 -19.28 -21.60
CA GLY A 130 -13.19 -18.07 -22.26
C GLY A 130 -14.10 -16.85 -22.13
N THR A 131 -15.22 -16.97 -21.43
CA THR A 131 -16.11 -15.86 -21.10
C THR A 131 -15.59 -15.09 -19.89
N PHE A 132 -16.21 -13.95 -19.54
CA PHE A 132 -15.86 -13.14 -18.40
C PHE A 132 -16.98 -13.13 -17.36
N LEU A 133 -16.62 -13.36 -16.08
CA LEU A 133 -17.48 -13.04 -14.95
C LEU A 133 -17.14 -11.62 -14.49
N VAL A 134 -18.11 -10.72 -14.55
CA VAL A 134 -17.92 -9.28 -14.24
C VAL A 134 -18.78 -8.89 -13.05
N THR A 135 -18.19 -8.17 -12.11
CA THR A 135 -18.91 -7.46 -11.04
C THR A 135 -19.26 -6.06 -11.54
N ASP A 136 -20.49 -5.88 -12.00
CA ASP A 136 -21.02 -4.65 -12.55
C ASP A 136 -21.69 -3.82 -11.45
N ARG A 137 -20.81 -3.19 -10.63
CA ARG A 137 -21.10 -2.67 -9.29
C ARG A 137 -22.29 -1.72 -9.23
N ASN A 138 -22.28 -0.66 -10.04
CA ASN A 138 -23.30 0.38 -9.98
C ASN A 138 -24.59 -0.02 -10.72
N ASN A 139 -24.61 -1.18 -11.37
CA ASN A 139 -25.80 -1.84 -11.85
C ASN A 139 -26.33 -2.91 -10.89
N ASP A 140 -25.76 -3.00 -9.67
CA ASP A 140 -26.17 -3.92 -8.61
C ASP A 140 -26.23 -5.38 -9.06
N ARG A 141 -25.27 -5.82 -9.90
CA ARG A 141 -25.29 -7.17 -10.48
C ARG A 141 -23.91 -7.78 -10.70
N CYS A 142 -23.88 -9.10 -10.82
CA CYS A 142 -22.80 -9.87 -11.42
C CYS A 142 -23.30 -10.46 -12.71
N LEU A 143 -22.46 -10.50 -13.75
CA LEU A 143 -22.86 -11.05 -15.05
C LEU A 143 -21.72 -11.87 -15.67
N GLN A 144 -22.11 -12.88 -16.44
CA GLN A 144 -21.23 -13.60 -17.34
C GLN A 144 -21.49 -13.13 -18.76
N VAL A 145 -20.44 -12.71 -19.45
CA VAL A 145 -20.48 -12.22 -20.83
C VAL A 145 -19.42 -12.91 -21.67
N ASP A 146 -19.68 -13.06 -22.94
CA ASP A 146 -18.65 -13.48 -23.89
C ASP A 146 -17.77 -12.30 -24.34
N ARG A 147 -16.83 -12.57 -25.24
CA ARG A 147 -15.85 -11.57 -25.70
C ARG A 147 -16.44 -10.48 -26.59
N GLU A 148 -17.64 -10.66 -27.07
CA GLU A 148 -18.41 -9.74 -27.93
C GLU A 148 -19.49 -8.96 -27.17
N GLY A 149 -19.67 -9.22 -25.84
CA GLY A 149 -20.60 -8.53 -24.96
C GLY A 149 -21.99 -9.18 -24.89
N TYR A 150 -22.14 -10.44 -25.33
CA TYR A 150 -23.40 -11.16 -25.16
C TYR A 150 -23.52 -11.68 -23.73
N VAL A 151 -24.60 -11.29 -23.04
CA VAL A 151 -24.91 -11.70 -21.70
C VAL A 151 -25.39 -13.14 -21.67
N ILE A 152 -24.67 -14.01 -20.99
CA ILE A 152 -24.97 -15.44 -20.85
C ILE A 152 -25.73 -15.71 -19.57
N TRP A 153 -25.38 -15.01 -18.48
CA TRP A 153 -25.99 -15.15 -17.17
C TRP A 153 -25.85 -13.83 -16.42
N SER A 154 -26.81 -13.51 -15.57
CA SER A 154 -26.74 -12.38 -14.66
C SER A 154 -27.46 -12.68 -13.34
N PHE A 155 -27.01 -12.06 -12.26
CA PHE A 155 -27.64 -12.12 -10.94
C PHE A 155 -27.44 -10.79 -10.22
N GLY A 156 -28.46 -10.33 -9.49
CA GLY A 156 -28.30 -9.24 -8.54
C GLY A 156 -29.33 -8.15 -8.61
N GLU A 157 -29.95 -7.89 -9.75
CA GLU A 157 -30.97 -6.85 -9.95
C GLU A 157 -32.01 -6.81 -8.87
N LYS A 158 -31.98 -6.22 -7.79
CA LYS A 158 -32.84 -6.19 -6.60
C LYS A 158 -32.37 -7.06 -5.43
N GLU A 159 -31.35 -7.88 -5.64
CA GLU A 159 -30.81 -8.78 -4.60
C GLU A 159 -29.47 -8.28 -4.07
N LEU A 160 -28.67 -7.61 -4.91
CA LEU A 160 -27.37 -7.07 -4.55
C LEU A 160 -27.41 -5.55 -4.35
N HIS A 161 -26.48 -5.06 -3.54
CA HIS A 161 -26.31 -3.65 -3.24
C HIS A 161 -24.82 -3.29 -3.39
N HIS A 162 -24.47 -2.67 -4.51
CA HIS A 162 -23.09 -2.32 -4.87
C HIS A 162 -22.10 -3.46 -4.59
N PRO A 163 -22.26 -4.63 -5.25
CA PRO A 163 -21.34 -5.75 -5.07
C PRO A 163 -19.93 -5.32 -5.48
N HIS A 164 -18.94 -5.74 -4.71
CA HIS A 164 -17.58 -5.32 -4.96
C HIS A 164 -16.73 -6.37 -5.69
N ASN A 165 -16.98 -7.62 -5.39
CA ASN A 165 -16.21 -8.74 -5.89
C ASN A 165 -17.13 -9.95 -6.14
N ALA A 166 -16.88 -10.70 -7.21
CA ALA A 166 -17.58 -11.93 -7.55
C ALA A 166 -16.57 -12.98 -8.03
N ASN A 167 -16.29 -13.98 -7.21
CA ASN A 167 -15.33 -15.03 -7.50
C ASN A 167 -16.00 -16.29 -8.04
N PRO A 168 -15.56 -16.85 -9.17
CA PRO A 168 -16.02 -18.14 -9.64
C PRO A 168 -15.52 -19.26 -8.70
N LEU A 169 -16.37 -20.20 -8.38
CA LEU A 169 -16.03 -21.36 -7.56
C LEU A 169 -15.89 -22.63 -8.43
N PRO A 170 -15.07 -23.61 -8.02
CA PRO A 170 -14.86 -24.86 -8.77
C PRO A 170 -16.14 -25.67 -9.02
N ASN A 171 -17.18 -25.51 -8.19
CA ASN A 171 -18.49 -26.15 -8.37
C ASN A 171 -19.41 -25.41 -9.36
N GLY A 172 -18.92 -24.35 -9.99
CA GLY A 172 -19.67 -23.51 -10.91
C GLY A 172 -20.50 -22.40 -10.24
N ASN A 173 -20.61 -22.38 -8.92
CA ASN A 173 -21.24 -21.29 -8.17
C ASN A 173 -20.37 -20.02 -8.20
N ILE A 174 -20.94 -18.92 -7.75
CA ILE A 174 -20.28 -17.63 -7.66
C ILE A 174 -20.33 -17.14 -6.21
N LEU A 175 -19.18 -16.76 -5.65
CA LEU A 175 -19.09 -16.16 -4.33
C LEU A 175 -19.04 -14.64 -4.50
N VAL A 176 -20.01 -13.92 -3.93
CA VAL A 176 -20.21 -12.49 -4.13
C VAL A 176 -20.03 -11.75 -2.82
N SER A 177 -19.22 -10.69 -2.86
CA SER A 177 -19.15 -9.69 -1.78
C SER A 177 -20.18 -8.60 -2.05
N ASP A 178 -21.32 -8.69 -1.39
CA ASP A 178 -22.43 -7.73 -1.44
C ASP A 178 -22.14 -6.61 -0.44
N SER A 179 -21.33 -5.63 -0.86
CA SER A 179 -20.67 -4.71 0.06
C SER A 179 -21.62 -3.82 0.84
N ASP A 180 -22.54 -3.12 0.16
CA ASP A 180 -23.50 -2.27 0.84
C ASP A 180 -24.63 -3.09 1.50
N GLY A 181 -24.76 -4.37 1.10
CA GLY A 181 -25.59 -5.37 1.79
C GLY A 181 -24.94 -5.95 3.06
N ASN A 182 -23.67 -5.61 3.35
CA ASN A 182 -22.90 -6.12 4.50
C ASN A 182 -22.94 -7.64 4.65
N ARG A 183 -22.77 -8.36 3.54
CA ARG A 183 -22.82 -9.83 3.51
C ARG A 183 -21.96 -10.41 2.39
N ILE A 184 -21.59 -11.67 2.57
CA ILE A 184 -21.03 -12.53 1.53
C ILE A 184 -22.07 -13.58 1.18
N ILE A 185 -22.33 -13.82 -0.09
CA ILE A 185 -23.26 -14.85 -0.54
C ILE A 185 -22.62 -15.78 -1.58
N GLU A 186 -23.04 -17.03 -1.60
CA GLU A 186 -22.75 -17.99 -2.66
C GLU A 186 -24.01 -18.22 -3.47
N VAL A 187 -23.96 -18.00 -4.78
CA VAL A 187 -25.09 -18.11 -5.71
C VAL A 187 -24.81 -19.20 -6.71
N ASN A 188 -25.79 -20.08 -6.91
CA ASN A 188 -25.71 -21.11 -7.94
C ASN A 188 -26.13 -20.58 -9.32
N ARG A 189 -25.97 -21.40 -10.38
CA ARG A 189 -26.35 -21.02 -11.74
C ARG A 189 -27.86 -20.89 -11.96
N ASN A 190 -28.68 -21.44 -11.06
CA ASN A 190 -30.13 -21.24 -11.04
C ASN A 190 -30.55 -19.92 -10.37
N LYS A 191 -29.58 -19.09 -9.96
CA LYS A 191 -29.79 -17.82 -9.28
C LYS A 191 -30.32 -17.96 -7.85
N GLU A 192 -30.06 -19.08 -7.19
CA GLU A 192 -30.44 -19.33 -5.80
C GLU A 192 -29.24 -19.05 -4.89
N ILE A 193 -29.46 -18.33 -3.78
CA ILE A 193 -28.47 -18.14 -2.73
C ILE A 193 -28.40 -19.45 -1.94
N VAL A 194 -27.25 -20.14 -1.98
CA VAL A 194 -27.05 -21.46 -1.36
C VAL A 194 -26.18 -21.38 -0.10
N TRP A 195 -25.60 -20.24 0.18
CA TRP A 195 -24.88 -19.94 1.40
C TRP A 195 -24.78 -18.42 1.58
N SER A 196 -24.73 -17.99 2.84
CA SER A 196 -24.47 -16.59 3.18
C SER A 196 -23.74 -16.46 4.51
N TYR A 197 -22.97 -15.35 4.65
CA TYR A 197 -22.40 -14.90 5.91
C TYR A 197 -22.57 -13.38 6.02
N GLY A 198 -22.97 -12.92 7.21
CA GLY A 198 -23.47 -11.56 7.41
C GLY A 198 -24.99 -11.51 7.26
N ASP A 199 -25.63 -10.68 8.07
CA ASP A 199 -27.09 -10.51 8.16
C ASP A 199 -27.53 -9.09 7.76
N GLY A 200 -26.62 -8.30 7.18
CA GLY A 200 -26.81 -6.90 6.87
C GLY A 200 -26.35 -5.96 7.98
N SER A 201 -26.04 -6.47 9.19
CA SER A 201 -25.55 -5.62 10.29
C SER A 201 -24.04 -5.34 10.15
N ILE A 202 -23.64 -4.11 10.48
CA ILE A 202 -22.23 -3.69 10.49
C ILE A 202 -21.42 -4.36 11.61
N GLU A 203 -22.08 -4.96 12.59
CA GLU A 203 -21.42 -5.65 13.72
C GLU A 203 -20.80 -6.98 13.29
N ILE A 204 -21.45 -7.68 12.35
CA ILE A 204 -20.96 -8.95 11.82
C ILE A 204 -19.99 -8.72 10.69
N LEU A 205 -20.40 -7.97 9.65
CA LEU A 205 -19.56 -7.51 8.53
C LEU A 205 -19.90 -6.06 8.21
N TRP A 206 -18.87 -5.28 7.94
CA TRP A 206 -19.06 -3.90 7.53
C TRP A 206 -18.29 -3.63 6.22
N TRP A 207 -19.08 -3.53 5.15
CA TRP A 207 -18.59 -3.22 3.82
C TRP A 207 -17.50 -4.18 3.31
N PRO A 208 -17.78 -5.49 3.26
CA PRO A 208 -16.83 -6.47 2.80
C PRO A 208 -16.51 -6.26 1.31
N ARG A 209 -15.23 -6.21 0.95
CA ARG A 209 -14.80 -5.95 -0.42
C ARG A 209 -14.38 -7.18 -1.18
N SER A 210 -13.88 -8.21 -0.52
CA SER A 210 -13.55 -9.46 -1.19
C SER A 210 -13.85 -10.67 -0.33
N ALA A 211 -14.15 -11.79 -0.99
CA ALA A 211 -14.26 -13.09 -0.36
C ALA A 211 -13.77 -14.18 -1.31
N ILE A 212 -13.01 -15.13 -0.78
CA ILE A 212 -12.57 -16.31 -1.51
C ILE A 212 -12.89 -17.59 -0.76
N ARG A 213 -13.19 -18.66 -1.49
CA ARG A 213 -13.33 -19.98 -0.92
C ARG A 213 -11.96 -20.66 -0.86
N LEU A 214 -11.53 -21.03 0.33
CA LEU A 214 -10.27 -21.72 0.55
C LEU A 214 -10.38 -23.22 0.23
N PRO A 215 -9.25 -23.92 -0.04
CA PRO A 215 -9.27 -25.36 -0.32
C PRO A 215 -9.85 -26.22 0.82
N ASN A 216 -9.81 -25.75 2.07
CA ASN A 216 -10.41 -26.41 3.22
C ASN A 216 -11.93 -26.21 3.34
N GLY A 217 -12.56 -25.50 2.39
CA GLY A 217 -13.98 -25.19 2.36
C GLY A 217 -14.39 -23.93 3.16
N ASN A 218 -13.49 -23.34 3.92
CA ASN A 218 -13.74 -22.09 4.63
C ASN A 218 -13.77 -20.89 3.67
N THR A 219 -14.30 -19.77 4.13
CA THR A 219 -14.31 -18.51 3.39
C THR A 219 -13.39 -17.51 4.06
N LEU A 220 -12.39 -17.02 3.34
CA LEU A 220 -11.59 -15.86 3.72
C LEU A 220 -12.25 -14.62 3.15
N MET A 221 -12.36 -13.54 3.92
CA MET A 221 -12.99 -12.29 3.51
C MET A 221 -12.32 -11.05 4.10
N THR A 222 -12.41 -9.94 3.39
CA THR A 222 -12.06 -8.64 3.93
C THR A 222 -13.30 -8.01 4.58
N ASP A 223 -13.19 -7.70 5.85
CA ASP A 223 -14.18 -6.93 6.60
C ASP A 223 -13.66 -5.49 6.72
N THR A 224 -13.79 -4.76 5.61
CA THR A 224 -13.00 -3.57 5.29
C THR A 224 -13.16 -2.45 6.33
N LYS A 225 -14.38 -2.07 6.66
CA LYS A 225 -14.66 -0.99 7.63
C LYS A 225 -14.49 -1.42 9.09
N ASN A 226 -14.39 -2.72 9.35
CA ASN A 226 -13.97 -3.27 10.65
C ASN A 226 -12.45 -3.51 10.71
N HIS A 227 -11.69 -3.12 9.66
CA HIS A 227 -10.22 -3.15 9.60
C HIS A 227 -9.63 -4.53 9.89
N ARG A 228 -10.24 -5.60 9.34
CA ARG A 228 -9.82 -6.98 9.62
C ARG A 228 -10.00 -7.92 8.42
N LEU A 229 -9.22 -9.00 8.43
CA LEU A 229 -9.46 -10.18 7.60
C LEU A 229 -10.07 -11.25 8.48
N LEU A 230 -11.03 -12.00 7.95
CA LEU A 230 -11.71 -13.08 8.64
C LEU A 230 -11.67 -14.36 7.82
N GLU A 231 -11.47 -15.51 8.49
CA GLU A 231 -11.80 -16.82 7.93
C GLU A 231 -12.93 -17.44 8.73
N VAL A 232 -13.98 -17.84 8.04
CA VAL A 232 -15.14 -18.51 8.63
C VAL A 232 -15.37 -19.88 8.01
N THR A 233 -15.86 -20.82 8.81
CA THR A 233 -16.31 -22.13 8.32
C THR A 233 -17.61 -21.99 7.51
N ARG A 234 -18.04 -23.07 6.86
CA ARG A 234 -19.32 -23.07 6.13
C ARG A 234 -20.53 -22.89 7.06
N GLU A 235 -20.41 -23.28 8.31
CA GLU A 235 -21.42 -23.08 9.37
C GLU A 235 -21.42 -21.66 9.95
N GLY A 236 -20.50 -20.79 9.51
CA GLY A 236 -20.39 -19.40 9.94
C GLY A 236 -19.55 -19.19 11.22
N ASN A 237 -18.77 -20.18 11.66
CA ASN A 237 -17.89 -20.01 12.82
C ASN A 237 -16.58 -19.34 12.38
N MET A 238 -16.19 -18.25 13.04
CA MET A 238 -14.89 -17.61 12.82
C MET A 238 -13.78 -18.50 13.38
N VAL A 239 -12.80 -18.86 12.53
CA VAL A 239 -11.69 -19.74 12.87
C VAL A 239 -10.33 -19.07 12.79
N TRP A 240 -10.24 -17.91 12.12
CA TRP A 240 -9.03 -17.11 12.04
C TRP A 240 -9.37 -15.65 11.82
N LYS A 241 -8.52 -14.76 12.36
CA LYS A 241 -8.63 -13.32 12.18
C LYS A 241 -7.23 -12.72 12.08
N PHE A 242 -7.07 -11.77 11.20
CA PHE A 242 -5.95 -10.86 11.16
C PHE A 242 -6.42 -9.41 11.31
N GLN A 243 -5.76 -8.69 12.17
CA GLN A 243 -5.98 -7.26 12.39
C GLN A 243 -4.67 -6.65 12.85
N THR A 244 -4.32 -5.49 12.36
CA THR A 244 -3.07 -4.82 12.69
C THR A 244 -3.26 -3.31 12.70
N GLU A 245 -2.53 -2.62 13.54
CA GLU A 245 -2.50 -1.15 13.58
C GLU A 245 -1.74 -0.55 12.39
N HIS A 246 -1.07 -1.40 11.59
CA HIS A 246 -0.28 -0.99 10.44
C HIS A 246 -1.05 -1.02 9.11
N VAL A 247 -2.31 -1.39 9.12
CA VAL A 247 -3.20 -1.39 7.95
C VAL A 247 -4.54 -0.83 8.37
N ASP A 248 -4.88 0.34 7.86
CA ASP A 248 -6.15 0.97 8.20
C ASP A 248 -7.30 0.34 7.43
N THR A 249 -7.06 -0.07 6.17
CA THR A 249 -8.12 -0.58 5.32
C THR A 249 -7.63 -1.71 4.44
N PHE A 250 -8.07 -2.95 4.72
CA PHE A 250 -7.90 -4.07 3.80
C PHE A 250 -8.89 -3.93 2.64
N TYR A 251 -8.37 -3.99 1.41
CA TYR A 251 -9.22 -3.79 0.24
C TYR A 251 -9.64 -5.12 -0.39
N VAL A 252 -8.71 -5.87 -0.94
CA VAL A 252 -8.96 -7.23 -1.43
C VAL A 252 -7.94 -8.20 -0.84
N THR A 253 -8.31 -9.47 -0.73
CA THR A 253 -7.42 -10.51 -0.21
C THR A 253 -7.59 -11.79 -1.01
N TYR A 254 -6.46 -12.39 -1.40
CA TYR A 254 -6.38 -13.66 -2.10
C TYR A 254 -5.43 -14.62 -1.40
N ALA A 255 -5.72 -15.92 -1.50
CA ALA A 255 -4.78 -16.95 -1.05
C ALA A 255 -3.72 -17.19 -2.11
N THR A 256 -2.47 -17.30 -1.69
CA THR A 256 -1.38 -17.70 -2.57
C THR A 256 -1.29 -19.23 -2.66
N PRO A 257 -0.65 -19.79 -3.67
CA PRO A 257 -0.37 -21.23 -3.76
C PRO A 257 0.41 -21.79 -2.57
N GLN A 258 1.14 -20.94 -1.85
CA GLN A 258 1.93 -21.31 -0.66
C GLN A 258 1.08 -21.36 0.62
N GLY A 259 -0.21 -20.99 0.54
CA GLY A 259 -1.14 -20.98 1.68
C GLY A 259 -1.01 -19.73 2.57
N THR A 260 -0.36 -18.70 2.08
CA THR A 260 -0.33 -17.35 2.66
C THR A 260 -1.47 -16.50 2.09
N PHE A 261 -1.69 -15.31 2.64
CA PHE A 261 -2.72 -14.38 2.22
C PHE A 261 -2.08 -13.09 1.71
N LEU A 262 -2.36 -12.75 0.46
CA LEU A 262 -1.91 -11.52 -0.19
C LEU A 262 -3.06 -10.53 -0.17
N THR A 263 -2.84 -9.33 0.37
CA THR A 263 -3.88 -8.30 0.50
C THR A 263 -3.34 -6.92 0.15
N SER A 264 -4.22 -6.07 -0.36
CA SER A 264 -3.93 -4.65 -0.58
C SER A 264 -4.52 -3.79 0.52
N SER A 265 -3.84 -2.68 0.81
CA SER A 265 -4.29 -1.64 1.74
C SER A 265 -4.37 -0.32 0.99
N ALA A 266 -5.58 0.14 0.75
CA ALA A 266 -5.86 1.31 -0.08
C ALA A 266 -5.77 2.63 0.68
N ASP A 267 -6.21 2.68 1.93
CA ASP A 267 -6.22 3.92 2.71
C ASP A 267 -5.03 3.99 3.67
N GLY A 268 -4.39 5.15 3.74
CA GLY A 268 -3.39 5.51 4.75
C GLY A 268 -2.00 4.92 4.51
N HIS A 269 -1.90 3.68 4.02
CA HIS A 269 -0.63 2.97 3.94
C HIS A 269 -0.18 2.61 2.53
N HIS A 270 -1.07 2.63 1.56
CA HIS A 270 -0.78 2.44 0.14
C HIS A 270 0.20 1.29 -0.12
N GLN A 271 -0.15 0.09 0.35
CA GLN A 271 0.77 -1.04 0.33
C GLN A 271 0.09 -2.36 -0.06
N VAL A 272 0.90 -3.30 -0.50
CA VAL A 272 0.53 -4.70 -0.64
C VAL A 272 1.31 -5.51 0.39
N ILE A 273 0.64 -6.36 1.12
CA ILE A 273 1.24 -7.22 2.14
C ILE A 273 0.88 -8.68 1.90
N GLU A 274 1.82 -9.56 2.19
CA GLU A 274 1.60 -10.99 2.27
C GLU A 274 1.81 -11.44 3.72
N ILE A 275 0.87 -12.19 4.25
CA ILE A 275 0.87 -12.68 5.64
C ILE A 275 0.68 -14.19 5.68
N ASP A 276 1.31 -14.84 6.64
CA ASP A 276 1.08 -16.25 6.93
C ASP A 276 -0.08 -16.45 7.92
N ARG A 277 -0.45 -17.71 8.15
CA ARG A 277 -1.51 -18.06 9.10
C ARG A 277 -1.18 -17.76 10.57
N ALA A 278 0.09 -17.55 10.89
CA ALA A 278 0.53 -17.12 12.21
C ALA A 278 0.56 -15.58 12.33
N CYS A 279 0.00 -14.89 11.33
CA CYS A 279 -0.06 -13.42 11.26
C CYS A 279 1.31 -12.73 11.12
N ASN A 280 2.33 -13.42 10.62
CA ASN A 280 3.60 -12.80 10.30
C ASN A 280 3.56 -12.21 8.90
N TYR A 281 4.23 -11.07 8.71
CA TYR A 281 4.47 -10.50 7.39
C TYR A 281 5.52 -11.34 6.67
N VAL A 282 5.18 -11.87 5.49
CA VAL A 282 6.07 -12.68 4.65
C VAL A 282 6.72 -11.83 3.57
N TRP A 283 5.95 -10.89 3.03
CA TRP A 283 6.39 -9.99 1.98
C TRP A 283 5.57 -8.69 2.02
N THR A 284 6.20 -7.58 1.63
CA THR A 284 5.51 -6.29 1.49
C THR A 284 6.01 -5.56 0.26
N PHE A 285 5.11 -4.84 -0.41
CA PHE A 285 5.47 -3.90 -1.46
C PHE A 285 4.88 -2.54 -1.15
N ARG A 286 5.74 -1.54 -1.17
CA ARG A 286 5.42 -0.13 -0.94
C ARG A 286 6.26 0.76 -1.84
N ASN A 287 5.75 1.93 -2.13
CA ASN A 287 6.39 2.94 -2.97
C ASN A 287 7.43 3.76 -2.25
N TYR A 288 8.34 3.17 -1.59
CA TYR A 288 9.39 3.97 -1.00
C TYR A 288 10.68 3.80 -1.80
N ARG A 289 10.97 4.74 -2.69
CA ARG A 289 12.34 4.91 -3.19
C ARG A 289 13.10 5.65 -2.11
N ARG A 290 13.99 4.96 -1.44
CA ARG A 290 14.97 5.54 -0.54
C ARG A 290 15.72 6.64 -1.29
N PRO A 291 15.54 7.94 -0.96
CA PRO A 291 16.20 9.02 -1.67
C PRO A 291 17.69 9.16 -1.28
N PHE A 292 18.21 8.30 -0.40
CA PHE A 292 19.55 8.39 0.14
C PHE A 292 20.24 7.01 0.27
N PRO A 293 21.58 6.98 0.26
CA PRO A 293 22.33 5.74 0.38
C PRO A 293 22.07 5.01 1.71
N LEU A 294 22.08 3.68 1.66
CA LEU A 294 22.10 2.81 2.83
C LEU A 294 23.54 2.50 3.21
N TYR A 295 23.88 2.69 4.48
CA TYR A 295 25.20 2.40 5.02
C TYR A 295 25.17 1.11 5.87
N ALA A 296 26.26 0.35 5.85
CA ALA A 296 26.39 -0.90 6.61
C ALA A 296 26.43 -0.66 8.15
N GLY A 297 26.60 0.59 8.57
CA GLY A 297 26.63 1.03 9.95
C GLY A 297 26.70 2.55 10.05
N LEU A 298 26.63 3.08 11.26
CA LEU A 298 26.75 4.51 11.48
C LEU A 298 28.10 5.05 10.96
N THR A 299 28.04 6.00 10.05
CA THR A 299 29.21 6.67 9.47
C THR A 299 29.18 8.15 9.83
N ASN A 300 30.37 8.74 10.00
CA ASN A 300 30.53 10.16 10.31
C ASN A 300 29.67 10.65 11.50
N GLY A 301 29.45 9.81 12.53
CA GLY A 301 28.68 10.17 13.73
C GLY A 301 29.31 11.30 14.57
N PHE A 302 30.62 11.57 14.34
CA PHE A 302 31.35 12.68 14.95
C PHE A 302 31.47 13.90 14.01
N PHE A 303 30.81 13.89 12.88
CA PHE A 303 30.73 14.96 11.89
C PHE A 303 32.09 15.54 11.47
N LYS A 304 33.05 14.64 11.26
CA LYS A 304 34.42 15.01 10.85
C LYS A 304 34.49 15.59 9.46
N ASN A 305 33.64 15.10 8.58
CA ASN A 305 33.66 15.37 7.16
C ASN A 305 32.39 16.10 6.73
N ARG A 306 32.57 17.05 5.80
CA ARG A 306 31.49 17.74 5.08
C ARG A 306 31.56 17.39 3.61
N ALA A 307 30.43 17.17 2.98
CA ALA A 307 30.32 17.03 1.55
C ALA A 307 30.43 18.39 0.85
N GLU A 308 30.65 18.40 -0.48
CA GLU A 308 30.77 19.62 -1.27
C GLU A 308 29.54 20.56 -1.19
N ASN A 309 28.36 20.00 -0.99
CA ASN A 309 27.11 20.74 -0.78
C ASN A 309 26.94 21.31 0.64
N GLY A 310 27.94 21.19 1.48
CA GLY A 310 27.94 21.69 2.86
C GLY A 310 27.23 20.79 3.87
N GLN A 311 26.61 19.68 3.46
CA GLN A 311 26.01 18.71 4.38
C GLN A 311 27.07 17.88 5.10
N PRO A 312 26.77 17.32 6.28
CA PRO A 312 27.65 16.31 6.86
C PRO A 312 27.74 15.12 5.88
N GLU A 313 28.96 14.69 5.59
CA GLU A 313 29.18 13.54 4.71
C GLU A 313 28.41 12.33 5.21
N HIS A 314 27.70 11.63 4.33
CA HIS A 314 26.84 10.47 4.59
C HIS A 314 25.53 10.78 5.35
N TRP A 315 25.24 12.03 5.67
CA TRP A 315 23.99 12.45 6.26
C TRP A 315 23.13 13.22 5.26
N THR A 316 21.83 13.10 5.39
CA THR A 316 20.87 13.77 4.51
C THR A 316 20.01 14.73 5.32
N PHE A 317 19.91 15.94 4.81
CA PHE A 317 18.95 16.94 5.29
C PHE A 317 17.65 16.79 4.51
N ALA A 318 16.56 16.54 5.21
CA ALA A 318 15.25 16.32 4.62
C ALA A 318 14.15 17.13 5.33
N THR A 319 13.14 17.53 4.58
CA THR A 319 11.96 18.24 5.07
C THR A 319 10.72 17.48 4.66
N ARG A 320 9.75 17.36 5.56
CA ARG A 320 8.41 16.84 5.25
C ARG A 320 7.40 17.92 4.92
N LEU A 321 7.82 19.17 4.81
CA LEU A 321 6.92 20.27 4.49
C LEU A 321 7.03 20.64 3.02
N SER A 322 5.88 20.86 2.42
CA SER A 322 5.70 21.26 1.02
C SER A 322 6.23 22.66 0.66
N GLU A 323 6.59 23.51 1.65
CA GLU A 323 6.99 24.88 1.39
C GLU A 323 8.24 25.26 2.19
N GLY A 324 9.38 25.22 1.54
CA GLY A 324 10.70 25.50 2.02
C GLY A 324 10.83 26.56 3.12
N GLY A 325 11.23 26.15 4.30
CA GLY A 325 11.50 26.99 5.47
C GLY A 325 12.58 26.44 6.36
N GLY A 326 13.19 25.30 5.98
CA GLY A 326 14.22 24.65 6.78
C GLY A 326 15.63 24.93 6.30
N LYS A 327 16.56 25.09 7.22
CA LYS A 327 18.00 25.31 6.93
C LYS A 327 18.86 24.32 7.65
N LEU A 328 19.92 23.87 7.00
CA LEU A 328 21.05 23.20 7.63
C LEU A 328 22.00 24.27 8.18
N LEU A 329 22.40 24.09 9.44
CA LEU A 329 23.31 24.98 10.14
C LEU A 329 24.57 24.24 10.55
N TRP A 330 25.59 25.03 10.97
CA TRP A 330 26.77 24.52 11.64
C TRP A 330 27.11 25.42 12.83
N ASP A 331 27.27 24.81 14.01
CA ASP A 331 27.84 25.49 15.17
C ASP A 331 29.37 25.47 15.04
N GLU A 332 29.91 26.49 14.38
CA GLU A 332 31.35 26.65 14.14
C GLU A 332 32.15 26.94 15.45
N GLN A 333 31.46 27.33 16.52
CA GLN A 333 32.10 27.61 17.82
C GLN A 333 32.21 26.37 18.70
N ASN A 334 31.50 25.30 18.37
CA ASN A 334 31.59 24.06 19.12
C ASN A 334 33.01 23.47 19.05
N LYS A 335 33.56 23.09 20.22
CA LYS A 335 34.89 22.49 20.31
C LYS A 335 34.79 21.04 20.75
N PRO A 336 35.68 20.16 20.32
CA PRO A 336 36.85 20.42 19.46
C PRO A 336 36.54 20.56 17.96
N ARG A 337 35.25 20.39 17.53
CA ARG A 337 34.86 20.46 16.14
C ARG A 337 33.50 21.12 15.94
N PRO A 338 33.27 21.78 14.82
CA PRO A 338 31.92 22.19 14.41
C PRO A 338 30.97 21.00 14.38
N CYS A 339 29.71 21.26 14.66
CA CYS A 339 28.65 20.25 14.59
C CYS A 339 27.46 20.76 13.79
N PRO A 340 26.73 19.87 13.07
CA PRO A 340 25.58 20.24 12.30
C PRO A 340 24.36 20.52 13.19
N GLY A 341 23.47 21.33 12.64
CA GLY A 341 22.17 21.61 13.22
C GLY A 341 21.14 21.88 12.13
N ILE A 342 19.92 21.95 12.54
CA ILE A 342 18.77 22.25 11.68
C ILE A 342 17.95 23.37 12.28
N GLU A 343 17.45 24.25 11.42
CA GLU A 343 16.59 25.37 11.80
C GLU A 343 15.29 25.33 11.03
N LEU A 344 14.19 25.53 11.71
CA LEU A 344 12.86 25.67 11.16
C LEU A 344 12.28 27.03 11.53
N GLU A 345 11.92 27.84 10.54
CA GLU A 345 11.42 29.19 10.72
C GLU A 345 9.88 29.24 10.90
N ARG A 346 9.17 28.14 10.57
CA ARG A 346 7.72 28.02 10.59
C ARG A 346 7.30 26.69 11.25
N GLU A 347 5.99 26.49 11.34
CA GLU A 347 5.45 25.17 11.72
C GLU A 347 5.85 24.08 10.72
N GLY A 348 6.15 22.89 11.23
CA GLY A 348 6.49 21.73 10.45
C GLY A 348 7.51 20.79 11.05
N ALA A 349 8.17 20.01 10.21
CA ALA A 349 9.14 19.01 10.63
C ALA A 349 10.37 18.95 9.72
N LEU A 350 11.55 18.89 10.33
CA LEU A 350 12.85 18.73 9.68
C LEU A 350 13.59 17.53 10.23
N PHE A 351 14.43 16.95 9.40
CA PHE A 351 15.29 15.83 9.75
C PHE A 351 16.71 16.06 9.26
N LEU A 352 17.68 15.74 10.11
CA LEU A 352 19.04 15.41 9.68
C LEU A 352 19.23 13.93 9.96
N GLN A 353 19.42 13.09 8.94
CA GLN A 353 19.26 11.65 9.05
C GLN A 353 20.29 10.85 8.27
N GLN A 354 20.45 9.59 8.69
CA GLN A 354 21.27 8.59 8.01
C GLN A 354 20.52 7.26 7.98
N ALA A 355 20.43 6.62 6.81
CA ALA A 355 19.89 5.28 6.68
C ALA A 355 20.99 4.23 6.92
N ILE A 356 20.74 3.28 7.82
CA ILE A 356 21.69 2.31 8.31
C ILE A 356 21.10 0.90 8.20
N ALA A 357 21.85 -0.04 7.60
CA ALA A 357 21.45 -1.45 7.61
C ALA A 357 21.39 -1.99 9.03
N MET A 358 20.28 -2.60 9.40
CA MET A 358 20.02 -3.08 10.74
C MET A 358 19.71 -4.57 10.72
N GLU A 359 20.14 -5.30 11.74
CA GLU A 359 19.88 -6.73 11.86
C GLU A 359 18.53 -6.97 12.54
N PRO A 360 17.57 -7.62 11.88
CA PRO A 360 16.25 -7.90 12.45
C PRO A 360 16.35 -8.65 13.77
N GLY A 361 15.59 -8.21 14.79
CA GLY A 361 15.56 -8.81 16.10
C GLY A 361 16.72 -8.41 17.04
N ALA A 362 17.79 -7.79 16.53
CA ALA A 362 18.91 -7.35 17.34
C ALA A 362 18.54 -6.14 18.23
N LEU A 363 19.23 -6.02 19.35
CA LEU A 363 19.10 -4.89 20.26
C LEU A 363 20.24 -3.89 20.02
N TYR A 364 19.91 -2.62 19.90
CA TYR A 364 20.87 -1.55 19.71
C TYR A 364 20.69 -0.48 20.78
N ARG A 365 21.79 0.17 21.13
CA ARG A 365 21.79 1.42 21.89
C ARG A 365 22.12 2.57 20.96
N VAL A 366 21.22 3.54 20.93
CA VAL A 366 21.33 4.79 20.16
C VAL A 366 21.66 5.90 21.17
N GLY A 367 22.55 6.81 20.79
CA GLY A 367 22.86 7.96 21.65
C GLY A 367 23.43 9.12 20.88
N ALA A 368 23.26 10.32 21.41
CA ALA A 368 23.83 11.57 20.90
C ALA A 368 23.89 12.63 21.99
N GLU A 369 24.57 13.72 21.72
CA GLU A 369 24.41 14.97 22.49
C GLU A 369 23.61 15.94 21.61
N ILE A 370 22.54 16.52 22.18
CA ILE A 370 21.62 17.45 21.52
C ILE A 370 21.64 18.78 22.26
N LYS A 371 21.58 19.87 21.52
CA LYS A 371 21.40 21.23 21.99
C LYS A 371 20.26 21.89 21.24
N THR A 372 19.40 22.61 21.92
CA THR A 372 18.32 23.40 21.31
C THR A 372 18.47 24.87 21.58
N GLU A 373 18.14 25.71 20.61
CA GLU A 373 18.23 27.16 20.71
C GLU A 373 16.91 27.81 20.32
N GLY A 374 16.12 28.18 21.30
CA GLY A 374 14.95 29.04 21.16
C GLY A 374 13.81 28.48 20.34
N GLY A 375 12.65 29.13 20.48
CA GLY A 375 11.45 28.82 19.72
C GLY A 375 10.45 27.96 20.49
N GLU A 376 9.33 27.69 19.83
CA GLU A 376 8.23 26.84 20.32
C GLU A 376 8.44 25.37 19.89
N GLY A 377 9.54 25.09 19.20
CA GLY A 377 9.85 23.78 18.64
C GLY A 377 10.35 22.77 19.66
N SER A 378 10.26 21.53 19.29
CA SER A 378 10.81 20.40 20.04
C SER A 378 11.76 19.59 19.16
N ALA A 379 12.85 19.10 19.76
CA ALA A 379 13.82 18.25 19.08
C ALA A 379 14.01 16.95 19.83
N CYS A 380 14.30 15.88 19.13
CA CYS A 380 14.67 14.60 19.72
C CYS A 380 15.51 13.76 18.76
N LEU A 381 16.18 12.75 19.33
CA LEU A 381 16.79 11.68 18.56
C LEU A 381 15.74 10.61 18.29
N GLN A 382 15.59 10.20 17.04
CA GLN A 382 14.63 9.17 16.62
C GLN A 382 15.31 8.05 15.85
N MET A 383 14.73 6.86 15.93
CA MET A 383 15.06 5.73 15.06
C MET A 383 13.79 5.21 14.41
N ASP A 384 13.60 5.48 13.13
CA ASP A 384 12.53 4.90 12.35
C ASP A 384 13.02 3.62 11.65
N PHE A 385 12.16 2.63 11.46
CA PHE A 385 12.53 1.38 10.84
C PHE A 385 11.76 1.16 9.55
N PHE A 386 12.43 0.50 8.62
CA PHE A 386 11.92 0.26 7.29
C PHE A 386 12.11 -1.20 6.89
N ASP A 387 11.15 -1.75 6.17
CA ASP A 387 11.26 -3.06 5.54
C ASP A 387 12.21 -3.05 4.34
N ALA A 388 12.38 -4.20 3.69
CA ALA A 388 13.27 -4.35 2.52
C ALA A 388 12.88 -3.43 1.35
N TYR A 389 11.63 -2.97 1.32
CA TYR A 389 11.08 -2.15 0.25
C TYR A 389 10.97 -0.66 0.63
N GLY A 390 11.44 -0.30 1.82
CA GLY A 390 11.48 1.07 2.30
C GLY A 390 10.18 1.58 2.92
N GLY A 391 9.26 0.68 3.26
CA GLY A 391 8.06 1.03 4.02
C GLY A 391 8.38 1.30 5.50
N SER A 392 8.03 2.50 6.02
CA SER A 392 8.14 2.79 7.45
C SER A 392 7.25 1.85 8.26
N MET A 393 7.80 1.27 9.31
CA MET A 393 7.09 0.38 10.22
C MET A 393 6.30 1.13 11.31
N PHE A 394 6.56 2.43 11.44
CA PHE A 394 5.86 3.33 12.35
C PHE A 394 5.23 4.45 11.55
N GLN A 395 3.94 4.40 11.39
CA GLN A 395 3.21 5.37 10.58
C GLN A 395 2.82 6.60 11.37
N ASP A 396 2.62 6.42 12.65
CA ASP A 396 2.42 7.50 13.60
C ASP A 396 3.78 7.91 14.16
N ILE A 397 4.19 9.14 13.87
CA ILE A 397 5.47 9.68 14.35
C ILE A 397 5.58 9.66 15.88
N THR A 398 4.45 9.66 16.59
CA THR A 398 4.43 9.56 18.06
C THR A 398 4.76 8.15 18.57
N LYS A 399 4.67 7.14 17.69
CA LYS A 399 5.04 5.74 17.98
C LYS A 399 6.45 5.40 17.52
N THR A 400 7.12 6.30 16.78
CA THR A 400 8.51 6.12 16.38
C THR A 400 9.39 6.13 17.63
N PRO A 401 10.23 5.10 17.84
CA PRO A 401 11.16 5.07 18.95
C PRO A 401 12.03 6.32 19.01
N MET A 402 12.06 6.98 20.15
CA MET A 402 12.80 8.21 20.35
C MET A 402 13.37 8.32 21.77
N GLY A 403 14.39 9.16 21.90
CA GLY A 403 14.93 9.59 23.17
C GLY A 403 14.10 10.69 23.85
N GLU A 404 14.75 11.48 24.69
CA GLU A 404 14.12 12.62 25.35
C GLU A 404 13.71 13.70 24.35
N ILE A 405 12.62 14.39 24.65
CA ILE A 405 12.13 15.53 23.86
C ILE A 405 12.65 16.82 24.50
N PHE A 406 13.49 17.54 23.78
CA PHE A 406 14.06 18.82 24.18
C PHE A 406 13.21 19.97 23.64
N THR A 407 12.82 20.89 24.50
CA THR A 407 12.02 22.07 24.13
C THR A 407 12.70 23.36 24.62
N GLY A 408 12.49 24.46 23.88
CA GLY A 408 13.04 25.78 24.23
C GLY A 408 14.56 25.82 24.14
N PHE A 409 15.22 26.32 25.22
CA PHE A 409 16.67 26.36 25.32
C PHE A 409 17.19 25.18 26.17
N SER A 410 18.04 24.36 25.56
CA SER A 410 18.78 23.30 26.24
C SER A 410 20.26 23.38 25.87
N ASP A 411 21.14 23.38 26.81
CA ASP A 411 22.57 23.21 26.53
C ASP A 411 22.86 21.75 26.11
N TRP A 412 24.05 21.45 25.66
CA TRP A 412 24.46 20.11 25.26
C TRP A 412 24.11 19.07 26.32
N THR A 413 23.13 18.26 25.99
CA THR A 413 22.60 17.20 26.86
C THR A 413 22.75 15.87 26.17
N ALA A 414 23.35 14.90 26.88
CA ALA A 414 23.45 13.54 26.38
C ALA A 414 22.11 12.83 26.51
N ASP A 415 21.69 12.21 25.41
CA ASP A 415 20.49 11.38 25.33
C ASP A 415 20.84 10.00 24.79
N SER A 416 20.20 8.97 25.32
CA SER A 416 20.35 7.61 24.78
C SER A 416 19.18 6.73 25.13
N PHE A 417 18.82 5.84 24.20
CA PHE A 417 17.77 4.83 24.39
C PHE A 417 18.18 3.50 23.77
N GLU A 418 17.53 2.43 24.21
CA GLU A 418 17.70 1.09 23.64
C GLU A 418 16.52 0.76 22.76
N ILE A 419 16.80 0.10 21.65
CA ILE A 419 15.77 -0.26 20.68
C ILE A 419 16.04 -1.63 20.10
N ARG A 420 14.99 -2.45 20.06
CA ARG A 420 14.99 -3.71 19.35
C ARG A 420 14.51 -3.52 17.91
N VAL A 421 15.34 -3.93 16.98
CA VAL A 421 14.97 -3.88 15.54
C VAL A 421 13.80 -4.82 15.31
N PRO A 422 12.69 -4.33 14.73
CA PRO A 422 11.56 -5.20 14.37
C PRO A 422 11.99 -6.33 13.43
N ARG A 423 11.32 -7.50 13.51
CA ARG A 423 11.72 -8.71 12.77
C ARG A 423 11.74 -8.54 11.25
N HIS A 424 10.93 -7.63 10.72
CA HIS A 424 10.80 -7.37 9.27
C HIS A 424 11.55 -6.12 8.82
N ALA A 425 12.20 -5.39 9.73
CA ALA A 425 13.01 -4.25 9.38
C ALA A 425 14.35 -4.70 8.77
N THR A 426 14.76 -4.07 7.71
CA THR A 426 16.05 -4.32 7.03
C THR A 426 17.02 -3.18 7.22
N TYR A 427 16.51 -1.99 7.50
CA TYR A 427 17.32 -0.83 7.87
C TYR A 427 16.55 0.10 8.82
N GLY A 428 17.30 0.99 9.48
CA GLY A 428 16.77 2.08 10.27
C GLY A 428 17.24 3.43 9.76
N GLU A 429 16.44 4.45 9.95
CA GLU A 429 16.85 5.84 9.78
C GLU A 429 17.03 6.50 11.12
N LEU A 430 18.29 6.78 11.45
CA LEU A 430 18.65 7.55 12.61
C LEU A 430 18.50 9.03 12.29
N ARG A 431 17.72 9.75 13.09
CA ARG A 431 17.30 11.13 12.80
C ARG A 431 17.52 12.05 14.00
N LEU A 432 18.12 13.23 13.79
CA LEU A 432 17.79 14.40 14.58
C LEU A 432 16.48 14.97 14.00
N PHE A 433 15.43 14.94 14.77
CA PHE A 433 14.13 15.46 14.42
C PHE A 433 13.87 16.81 15.08
N LEU A 434 13.40 17.79 14.32
CA LEU A 434 12.94 19.08 14.82
C LEU A 434 11.52 19.31 14.37
N HIS A 435 10.62 19.53 15.30
CA HIS A 435 9.22 19.84 15.09
C HIS A 435 8.93 21.27 15.55
N ASN A 436 8.27 22.04 14.71
CA ASN A 436 7.95 23.45 14.86
C ASN A 436 9.18 24.38 14.91
N LYS A 437 8.91 25.68 14.99
CA LYS A 437 9.91 26.75 14.89
C LYS A 437 10.99 26.64 15.98
N GLY A 438 12.25 26.56 15.56
CA GLY A 438 13.38 26.46 16.49
C GLY A 438 14.68 26.05 15.80
N ARG A 439 15.70 25.78 16.60
CA ARG A 439 17.01 25.26 16.17
C ARG A 439 17.38 24.07 17.03
N ALA A 440 17.97 23.06 16.41
CA ALA A 440 18.57 21.95 17.11
C ALA A 440 19.91 21.57 16.49
N PHE A 441 20.87 21.21 17.34
CA PHE A 441 22.20 20.77 16.95
C PHE A 441 22.47 19.39 17.53
N ILE A 442 23.33 18.63 16.84
CA ILE A 442 23.67 17.26 17.24
C ILE A 442 25.17 17.01 17.12
N LYS A 443 25.72 16.26 18.07
CA LYS A 443 27.09 15.75 18.02
C LYS A 443 27.22 14.40 18.71
N ASN A 444 28.37 13.76 18.54
CA ASN A 444 28.73 12.51 19.22
C ASN A 444 27.67 11.40 19.07
N VAL A 445 27.14 11.27 17.86
CA VAL A 445 26.14 10.24 17.57
C VAL A 445 26.76 8.86 17.63
N MET A 446 26.09 7.94 18.31
CA MET A 446 26.52 6.56 18.53
C MET A 446 25.39 5.58 18.22
N LEU A 447 25.75 4.46 17.63
CA LEU A 447 24.88 3.31 17.40
C LEU A 447 25.66 2.04 17.67
N ASN A 448 25.32 1.32 18.70
CA ASN A 448 26.03 0.13 19.14
C ASN A 448 25.04 -1.04 19.28
N LYS A 449 25.34 -2.16 18.62
CA LYS A 449 24.65 -3.43 18.89
C LYS A 449 25.05 -3.94 20.27
N ILE A 450 24.09 -4.37 21.09
CA ILE A 450 24.27 -4.84 22.47
C ILE A 450 23.68 -6.24 22.67
#